data_25925ad661bad3915d261a7401bfe60d
#
_entry.id   25925ad661bad3915d261a7401bfe60d
#
_cell.length_a   1.000
_cell.length_b   1.000
_cell.length_c   1.000
_cell.angle_alpha   90.00
_cell.angle_beta   90.00
_cell.angle_gamma   90.00
#
_symmetry.space_group_name_H-M   'P 1'
#
loop_
_entity.id
_entity.type
_entity.pdbx_description
1 polymer ?
#
loop_
_entity_poly.entity_id
_entity_poly.type
_entity_poly.pdbx_seq_one_letter_code
_entity_poly.pdbx_strand_id
1 'polypeptide(L)'
;MTNPLYDQLFGKHAGKTTPFLIFQDGSILTHSAFLESAAQIAHVLTDHGMVAGDRLAAQVEKSATALALYAACAQTGIVFLPLNTAYTVDELSYFIENSGARTVVCDGSSKTVLEPVASRLGARLETLNADGTGSLTDQAKNKPSEFETVDRAPDDLAAFLYTSGTTGRSKGAMLTQANLLSNATTLADLWRFTDKDVLLHALPIFHTHGLFVATNVSLVAGGAILFLPKFDLDAMIGLMPKATTMMGVPTFYTRLLQDDRFTAGLTKGMRLFISGSAPLLADTHRQFEERTGHRILERYGMTETNMNTSNPYEGERRAGTVGFPLPGVELKITDPATGDTLPPETVGQIEVRGPNVFKGYWQMPEKTAAELREDGFFITGDLGMIDADGYVHIVGRNKDLIISGGYNIYPKEIELILDAQPGVRESAVIGVPHSDFGETVLGLVVPDGSQTPDLDAILAVAGTSLARFKHPRKLVVVDSLPRNTMGKVQKNILREQFKDTFATA
;
A
#
# COMPACT_ATOMS: atom_id res chain seq x y z
N MET A 1 14.11 -4.06 -29.89
CA MET A 1 13.42 -3.01 -29.16
C MET A 1 12.74 -3.66 -27.99
N THR A 2 12.89 -3.12 -26.82
CA THR A 2 12.35 -3.72 -25.60
C THR A 2 11.80 -2.66 -24.67
N ASN A 3 10.64 -2.91 -24.11
CA ASN A 3 10.11 -2.15 -22.98
C ASN A 3 9.71 -3.18 -21.91
N PRO A 4 10.64 -3.51 -20.99
CA PRO A 4 10.48 -4.68 -20.12
C PRO A 4 9.17 -4.70 -19.34
N LEU A 5 8.76 -3.55 -18.80
CA LEU A 5 7.53 -3.46 -18.02
C LEU A 5 6.29 -3.61 -18.92
N TYR A 6 6.24 -2.87 -20.03
CA TYR A 6 5.08 -2.93 -20.93
C TYR A 6 4.95 -4.31 -21.57
N ASP A 7 6.04 -4.87 -22.09
CA ASP A 7 6.02 -6.16 -22.78
C ASP A 7 5.52 -7.29 -21.87
N GLN A 8 5.94 -7.30 -20.61
CA GLN A 8 5.59 -8.34 -19.65
C GLN A 8 4.23 -8.14 -18.95
N LEU A 9 3.79 -6.91 -18.75
CA LEU A 9 2.48 -6.66 -18.16
C LEU A 9 1.37 -6.60 -19.20
N PHE A 10 1.62 -6.00 -20.34
CA PHE A 10 0.60 -5.60 -21.30
C PHE A 10 0.80 -6.23 -22.68
N GLY A 11 1.93 -6.02 -23.32
CA GLY A 11 2.19 -6.38 -24.71
C GLY A 11 1.94 -7.86 -25.02
N LYS A 12 2.29 -8.78 -24.11
CA LYS A 12 2.03 -10.23 -24.26
C LYS A 12 0.55 -10.60 -24.32
N HIS A 13 -0.36 -9.66 -24.05
CA HIS A 13 -1.79 -9.86 -24.11
C HIS A 13 -2.45 -9.29 -25.37
N ALA A 14 -1.66 -8.74 -26.29
CA ALA A 14 -2.17 -8.23 -27.57
C ALA A 14 -2.97 -9.34 -28.30
N GLY A 15 -4.14 -8.95 -28.80
CA GLY A 15 -5.05 -9.87 -29.50
C GLY A 15 -5.81 -10.88 -28.62
N LYS A 16 -5.58 -10.91 -27.29
CA LYS A 16 -6.31 -11.83 -26.39
C LYS A 16 -7.73 -11.31 -26.12
N THR A 17 -8.72 -12.11 -26.45
CA THR A 17 -10.15 -11.83 -26.20
C THR A 17 -10.65 -12.37 -24.85
N THR A 18 -9.76 -12.92 -24.01
CA THR A 18 -10.11 -13.35 -22.66
C THR A 18 -10.42 -12.12 -21.78
N PRO A 19 -11.29 -12.27 -20.75
CA PRO A 19 -11.60 -11.21 -19.81
C PRO A 19 -10.35 -10.67 -19.11
N PHE A 20 -10.21 -9.34 -19.06
CA PHE A 20 -9.28 -8.65 -18.17
C PHE A 20 -10.03 -8.04 -16.99
N LEU A 21 -11.01 -7.16 -17.25
CA LEU A 21 -11.86 -6.60 -16.20
C LEU A 21 -13.28 -7.11 -16.34
N ILE A 22 -13.85 -7.54 -15.22
CA ILE A 22 -15.24 -7.95 -15.09
C ILE A 22 -15.88 -6.97 -14.11
N PHE A 23 -16.90 -6.24 -14.57
CA PHE A 23 -17.56 -5.23 -13.76
C PHE A 23 -18.74 -5.79 -12.95
N GLN A 24 -19.22 -5.02 -12.00
CA GLN A 24 -20.30 -5.43 -11.09
C GLN A 24 -21.62 -5.74 -11.82
N ASP A 25 -21.88 -5.06 -12.93
CA ASP A 25 -23.05 -5.29 -13.81
C ASP A 25 -22.91 -6.52 -14.71
N GLY A 26 -21.77 -7.20 -14.65
CA GLY A 26 -21.43 -8.36 -15.46
C GLY A 26 -20.82 -8.04 -16.83
N SER A 27 -20.68 -6.78 -17.19
CA SER A 27 -19.97 -6.40 -18.41
C SER A 27 -18.49 -6.76 -18.32
N ILE A 28 -17.87 -6.99 -19.47
CA ILE A 28 -16.49 -7.48 -19.59
C ILE A 28 -15.69 -6.58 -20.52
N LEU A 29 -14.51 -6.19 -20.06
CA LEU A 29 -13.47 -5.62 -20.90
C LEU A 29 -12.38 -6.66 -21.12
N THR A 30 -12.12 -7.03 -22.37
CA THR A 30 -11.09 -8.00 -22.72
C THR A 30 -9.69 -7.39 -22.66
N HIS A 31 -8.64 -8.23 -22.61
CA HIS A 31 -7.27 -7.74 -22.68
C HIS A 31 -7.02 -6.93 -23.97
N SER A 32 -7.49 -7.42 -25.12
CA SER A 32 -7.32 -6.70 -26.42
C SER A 32 -7.98 -5.33 -26.39
N ALA A 33 -9.26 -5.26 -26.04
CA ALA A 33 -10.01 -3.99 -26.01
C ALA A 33 -9.42 -2.99 -24.99
N PHE A 34 -8.88 -3.49 -23.88
CA PHE A 34 -8.15 -2.66 -22.92
C PHE A 34 -6.88 -2.07 -23.53
N LEU A 35 -6.08 -2.88 -24.25
CA LEU A 35 -4.85 -2.41 -24.91
C LEU A 35 -5.12 -1.44 -26.07
N GLU A 36 -6.19 -1.63 -26.82
CA GLU A 36 -6.66 -0.69 -27.85
C GLU A 36 -6.94 0.69 -27.22
N SER A 37 -7.64 0.72 -26.07
CA SER A 37 -7.89 1.97 -25.34
C SER A 37 -6.59 2.60 -24.83
N ALA A 38 -5.63 1.79 -24.36
CA ALA A 38 -4.33 2.29 -23.94
C ALA A 38 -3.53 2.90 -25.10
N ALA A 39 -3.52 2.25 -26.26
CA ALA A 39 -2.87 2.75 -27.49
C ALA A 39 -3.47 4.08 -27.94
N GLN A 40 -4.79 4.21 -27.92
CA GLN A 40 -5.48 5.45 -28.25
C GLN A 40 -5.07 6.60 -27.30
N ILE A 41 -4.96 6.33 -26.00
CA ILE A 41 -4.47 7.31 -25.04
C ILE A 41 -2.98 7.62 -25.28
N ALA A 42 -2.16 6.64 -25.62
CA ALA A 42 -0.74 6.84 -25.94
C ALA A 42 -0.56 7.84 -27.09
N HIS A 43 -1.39 7.76 -28.16
CA HIS A 43 -1.40 8.75 -29.23
C HIS A 43 -1.75 10.16 -28.73
N VAL A 44 -2.74 10.30 -27.84
CA VAL A 44 -3.09 11.61 -27.28
C VAL A 44 -1.91 12.21 -26.52
N LEU A 45 -1.25 11.40 -25.68
CA LEU A 45 -0.09 11.86 -24.88
C LEU A 45 1.06 12.33 -25.79
N THR A 46 1.36 11.58 -26.85
CA THR A 46 2.42 11.94 -27.81
C THR A 46 2.04 13.15 -28.69
N ASP A 47 0.78 13.29 -29.09
CA ASP A 47 0.27 14.49 -29.80
C ASP A 47 0.36 15.73 -28.91
N HIS A 48 0.28 15.59 -27.60
CA HIS A 48 0.54 16.67 -26.64
C HIS A 48 2.03 16.99 -26.47
N GLY A 49 2.91 16.35 -27.24
CA GLY A 49 4.35 16.56 -27.20
C GLY A 49 5.04 15.94 -25.99
N MET A 50 4.39 15.00 -25.29
CA MET A 50 5.04 14.24 -24.24
C MET A 50 6.02 13.23 -24.85
N VAL A 51 7.15 13.07 -24.21
CA VAL A 51 8.21 12.14 -24.61
C VAL A 51 8.59 11.23 -23.44
N ALA A 52 9.31 10.15 -23.73
CA ALA A 52 9.79 9.23 -22.71
C ALA A 52 10.59 9.97 -21.63
N GLY A 53 10.31 9.65 -20.36
CA GLY A 53 10.89 10.33 -19.20
C GLY A 53 10.13 11.56 -18.71
N ASP A 54 9.17 12.11 -19.49
CA ASP A 54 8.22 13.11 -18.98
C ASP A 54 7.32 12.51 -17.91
N ARG A 55 6.83 13.34 -16.98
CA ARG A 55 5.94 12.91 -15.89
C ARG A 55 4.51 13.32 -16.17
N LEU A 56 3.57 12.38 -15.92
CA LEU A 56 2.15 12.59 -15.96
C LEU A 56 1.57 12.37 -14.56
N ALA A 57 0.98 13.41 -13.97
CA ALA A 57 0.28 13.32 -12.70
C ALA A 57 -1.20 13.00 -12.91
N ALA A 58 -1.72 11.97 -12.23
CA ALA A 58 -3.10 11.53 -12.37
C ALA A 58 -3.80 11.49 -11.01
N GLN A 59 -4.73 12.44 -10.79
CA GLN A 59 -5.66 12.42 -9.65
C GLN A 59 -7.05 12.07 -10.18
N VAL A 60 -7.31 10.79 -10.36
CA VAL A 60 -8.53 10.27 -10.97
C VAL A 60 -9.11 9.12 -10.16
N GLU A 61 -10.41 8.95 -10.20
CA GLU A 61 -11.08 7.82 -9.61
C GLU A 61 -10.71 6.51 -10.31
N LYS A 62 -10.83 5.41 -9.57
CA LYS A 62 -10.55 4.07 -10.09
C LYS A 62 -11.51 3.71 -11.21
N SER A 63 -10.98 3.55 -12.42
CA SER A 63 -11.72 3.16 -13.62
C SER A 63 -10.85 2.32 -14.56
N ALA A 64 -11.48 1.65 -15.53
CA ALA A 64 -10.76 0.94 -16.59
C ALA A 64 -9.85 1.88 -17.38
N THR A 65 -10.34 3.10 -17.66
CA THR A 65 -9.59 4.12 -18.41
C THR A 65 -8.40 4.66 -17.60
N ALA A 66 -8.52 4.75 -16.27
CA ALA A 66 -7.38 5.11 -15.42
C ALA A 66 -6.28 4.03 -15.45
N LEU A 67 -6.63 2.74 -15.53
CA LEU A 67 -5.66 1.68 -15.80
C LEU A 67 -5.10 1.72 -17.22
N ALA A 68 -5.92 2.07 -18.22
CA ALA A 68 -5.46 2.24 -19.60
C ALA A 68 -4.48 3.42 -19.72
N LEU A 69 -4.67 4.49 -18.93
CA LEU A 69 -3.72 5.60 -18.83
C LEU A 69 -2.36 5.13 -18.26
N TYR A 70 -2.36 4.29 -17.23
CA TYR A 70 -1.13 3.68 -16.72
C TYR A 70 -0.43 2.82 -17.79
N ALA A 71 -1.18 1.99 -18.53
CA ALA A 71 -0.64 1.19 -19.62
C ALA A 71 -0.09 2.07 -20.76
N ALA A 72 -0.76 3.16 -21.12
CA ALA A 72 -0.31 4.13 -22.10
C ALA A 72 0.99 4.81 -21.68
N CYS A 73 1.12 5.19 -20.41
CA CYS A 73 2.37 5.73 -19.85
C CYS A 73 3.51 4.70 -19.93
N ALA A 74 3.25 3.44 -19.56
CA ALA A 74 4.25 2.39 -19.70
C ALA A 74 4.67 2.18 -21.17
N GLN A 75 3.72 2.19 -22.11
CA GLN A 75 3.95 2.00 -23.56
C GLN A 75 4.78 3.13 -24.17
N THR A 76 4.54 4.38 -23.75
CA THR A 76 5.21 5.58 -24.27
C THR A 76 6.50 5.92 -23.51
N GLY A 77 6.78 5.22 -22.39
CA GLY A 77 7.91 5.54 -21.51
C GLY A 77 7.70 6.80 -20.66
N ILE A 78 6.46 7.29 -20.55
CA ILE A 78 6.09 8.41 -19.68
C ILE A 78 6.03 7.89 -18.25
N VAL A 79 6.60 8.66 -17.31
CA VAL A 79 6.61 8.31 -15.89
C VAL A 79 5.26 8.60 -15.26
N PHE A 80 4.58 7.56 -14.79
CA PHE A 80 3.25 7.66 -14.21
C PHE A 80 3.30 8.07 -12.73
N LEU A 81 2.57 9.13 -12.38
CA LEU A 81 2.45 9.64 -11.02
C LEU A 81 0.99 9.57 -10.56
N PRO A 82 0.53 8.43 -10.01
CA PRO A 82 -0.82 8.32 -9.45
C PRO A 82 -0.90 9.09 -8.13
N LEU A 83 -1.92 9.93 -7.99
CA LEU A 83 -2.17 10.77 -6.82
C LEU A 83 -3.48 10.38 -6.14
N ASN A 84 -3.46 10.40 -4.81
CA ASN A 84 -4.65 10.13 -4.01
C ASN A 84 -5.74 11.17 -4.31
N THR A 85 -6.96 10.70 -4.56
CA THR A 85 -8.12 11.55 -4.85
C THR A 85 -8.51 12.45 -3.67
N ALA A 86 -8.05 12.14 -2.46
CA ALA A 86 -8.27 12.95 -1.26
C ALA A 86 -7.23 14.07 -1.05
N TYR A 87 -6.19 14.17 -1.89
CA TYR A 87 -5.21 15.26 -1.77
C TYR A 87 -5.83 16.62 -2.06
N THR A 88 -5.46 17.59 -1.23
CA THR A 88 -5.88 18.98 -1.38
C THR A 88 -5.20 19.66 -2.57
N VAL A 89 -5.73 20.82 -2.98
CA VAL A 89 -5.14 21.61 -4.08
C VAL A 89 -3.71 22.04 -3.77
N ASP A 90 -3.41 22.37 -2.51
CA ASP A 90 -2.06 22.77 -2.08
C ASP A 90 -1.07 21.61 -2.19
N GLU A 91 -1.48 20.40 -1.78
CA GLU A 91 -0.68 19.21 -1.94
C GLU A 91 -0.45 18.87 -3.42
N LEU A 92 -1.49 18.96 -4.24
CA LEU A 92 -1.39 18.76 -5.68
C LEU A 92 -0.48 19.78 -6.35
N SER A 93 -0.60 21.07 -5.97
CA SER A 93 0.30 22.12 -6.45
C SER A 93 1.76 21.76 -6.18
N TYR A 94 2.05 21.29 -4.96
CA TYR A 94 3.40 20.84 -4.61
C TYR A 94 3.84 19.63 -5.43
N PHE A 95 2.98 18.62 -5.61
CA PHE A 95 3.37 17.41 -6.34
C PHE A 95 3.60 17.68 -7.83
N ILE A 96 2.77 18.50 -8.45
CA ILE A 96 2.91 18.89 -9.86
C ILE A 96 4.21 19.70 -10.06
N GLU A 97 4.46 20.68 -9.19
CA GLU A 97 5.67 21.51 -9.24
C GLU A 97 6.93 20.69 -8.99
N ASN A 98 6.99 19.93 -7.90
CA ASN A 98 8.15 19.14 -7.51
C ASN A 98 8.48 18.04 -8.53
N SER A 99 7.47 17.31 -9.04
CA SER A 99 7.69 16.30 -10.08
C SER A 99 8.03 16.91 -11.44
N GLY A 100 7.68 18.16 -11.68
CA GLY A 100 7.73 18.79 -13.00
C GLY A 100 6.83 18.06 -13.99
N ALA A 101 5.63 17.64 -13.58
CA ALA A 101 4.67 16.98 -14.44
C ALA A 101 4.25 17.87 -15.58
N ARG A 102 4.36 17.38 -16.83
CA ARG A 102 3.97 18.12 -18.05
C ARG A 102 2.48 18.01 -18.35
N THR A 103 1.86 16.94 -17.89
CA THR A 103 0.41 16.73 -18.01
C THR A 103 -0.15 16.36 -16.66
N VAL A 104 -1.29 16.94 -16.33
CA VAL A 104 -2.12 16.60 -15.16
C VAL A 104 -3.44 16.07 -15.69
N VAL A 105 -3.85 14.90 -15.21
CA VAL A 105 -5.16 14.32 -15.48
C VAL A 105 -5.96 14.33 -14.18
N CYS A 106 -7.13 14.94 -14.19
CA CYS A 106 -7.97 15.03 -13.00
C CYS A 106 -9.43 14.67 -13.29
N ASP A 107 -10.22 14.45 -12.24
CA ASP A 107 -11.66 14.39 -12.36
C ASP A 107 -12.22 15.75 -12.83
N GLY A 108 -13.28 15.74 -13.63
CA GLY A 108 -13.90 16.97 -14.18
C GLY A 108 -14.37 17.94 -13.10
N SER A 109 -14.77 17.44 -11.93
CA SER A 109 -15.16 18.28 -10.79
C SER A 109 -13.97 19.09 -10.22
N SER A 110 -12.75 18.59 -10.37
CA SER A 110 -11.52 19.25 -9.92
C SER A 110 -10.93 20.21 -10.94
N LYS A 111 -11.42 20.21 -12.19
CA LYS A 111 -10.85 21.00 -13.28
C LYS A 111 -10.70 22.47 -12.93
N THR A 112 -11.78 23.11 -12.47
CA THR A 112 -11.82 24.56 -12.19
C THR A 112 -10.78 25.00 -11.17
N VAL A 113 -10.51 24.15 -10.16
CA VAL A 113 -9.54 24.48 -9.10
C VAL A 113 -8.10 24.13 -9.49
N LEU A 114 -7.89 23.18 -10.37
CA LEU A 114 -6.55 22.76 -10.83
C LEU A 114 -6.07 23.51 -12.07
N GLU A 115 -6.94 24.08 -12.88
CA GLU A 115 -6.57 24.80 -14.10
C GLU A 115 -5.62 26.00 -13.85
N PRO A 116 -5.84 26.84 -12.81
CA PRO A 116 -4.87 27.88 -12.46
C PRO A 116 -3.52 27.34 -12.02
N VAL A 117 -3.50 26.21 -11.31
CA VAL A 117 -2.27 25.55 -10.87
C VAL A 117 -1.49 25.01 -12.07
N ALA A 118 -2.15 24.24 -12.93
CA ALA A 118 -1.54 23.67 -14.11
C ALA A 118 -0.99 24.77 -15.04
N SER A 119 -1.79 25.81 -15.32
CA SER A 119 -1.39 26.95 -16.15
C SER A 119 -0.17 27.68 -15.59
N ARG A 120 -0.14 27.96 -14.29
CA ARG A 120 1.01 28.60 -13.62
C ARG A 120 2.28 27.79 -13.75
N LEU A 121 2.17 26.46 -13.72
CA LEU A 121 3.31 25.51 -13.79
C LEU A 121 3.65 25.08 -15.23
N GLY A 122 2.90 25.60 -16.24
CA GLY A 122 3.10 25.24 -17.64
C GLY A 122 2.71 23.79 -17.97
N ALA A 123 1.90 23.16 -17.11
CA ALA A 123 1.40 21.80 -17.33
C ALA A 123 0.07 21.83 -18.09
N ARG A 124 -0.12 20.85 -18.98
CA ARG A 124 -1.41 20.63 -19.63
C ARG A 124 -2.39 19.98 -18.65
N LEU A 125 -3.65 20.40 -18.67
CA LEU A 125 -4.71 19.80 -17.86
C LEU A 125 -5.71 19.06 -18.75
N GLU A 126 -5.92 17.78 -18.46
CA GLU A 126 -6.94 16.93 -19.07
C GLU A 126 -7.90 16.38 -18.01
N THR A 127 -9.10 16.03 -18.42
CA THR A 127 -10.09 15.42 -17.52
C THR A 127 -10.33 13.96 -17.86
N LEU A 128 -10.53 13.16 -16.79
CA LEU A 128 -10.95 11.77 -16.86
C LEU A 128 -11.84 11.47 -15.64
N ASN A 129 -13.13 11.29 -15.88
CA ASN A 129 -14.14 10.99 -14.86
C ASN A 129 -14.18 9.49 -14.53
N ALA A 130 -14.83 9.15 -13.41
CA ALA A 130 -14.98 7.75 -12.97
C ALA A 130 -15.70 6.86 -13.98
N ASP A 131 -16.63 7.42 -14.76
CA ASP A 131 -17.37 6.73 -15.84
C ASP A 131 -16.57 6.60 -17.15
N GLY A 132 -15.33 7.07 -17.17
CA GLY A 132 -14.46 7.06 -18.35
C GLY A 132 -14.68 8.21 -19.32
N THR A 133 -15.59 9.16 -19.04
CA THR A 133 -15.75 10.37 -19.84
C THR A 133 -14.71 11.42 -19.49
N GLY A 134 -14.48 12.37 -20.42
CA GLY A 134 -13.57 13.50 -20.17
C GLY A 134 -12.80 13.91 -21.41
N SER A 135 -12.05 15.03 -21.31
CA SER A 135 -11.31 15.57 -22.46
C SER A 135 -10.26 14.61 -22.99
N LEU A 136 -9.63 13.81 -22.12
CA LEU A 136 -8.64 12.81 -22.50
C LEU A 136 -9.26 11.73 -23.41
N THR A 137 -10.39 11.16 -23.00
CA THR A 137 -11.08 10.11 -23.76
C THR A 137 -11.77 10.64 -25.01
N ASP A 138 -12.28 11.88 -24.99
CA ASP A 138 -12.87 12.49 -26.17
C ASP A 138 -11.84 12.66 -27.28
N GLN A 139 -10.59 13.01 -26.96
CA GLN A 139 -9.48 13.07 -27.89
C GLN A 139 -9.02 11.68 -28.36
N ALA A 140 -9.08 10.67 -27.46
CA ALA A 140 -8.63 9.31 -27.74
C ALA A 140 -9.56 8.54 -28.71
N LYS A 141 -10.88 8.80 -28.69
CA LYS A 141 -11.91 8.06 -29.47
C LYS A 141 -11.60 7.81 -30.94
N ASN A 142 -10.91 8.75 -31.58
CA ASN A 142 -10.62 8.69 -33.02
C ASN A 142 -9.14 8.40 -33.32
N LYS A 143 -8.35 8.02 -32.29
CA LYS A 143 -6.95 7.65 -32.47
C LYS A 143 -6.84 6.19 -32.89
N PRO A 144 -5.74 5.81 -33.58
CA PRO A 144 -5.45 4.41 -33.86
C PRO A 144 -5.45 3.55 -32.63
N SER A 145 -5.96 2.31 -32.76
CA SER A 145 -6.00 1.31 -31.69
C SER A 145 -4.68 0.55 -31.49
N GLU A 146 -3.66 0.87 -32.27
CA GLU A 146 -2.30 0.34 -32.17
C GLU A 146 -1.33 1.49 -31.98
N PHE A 147 -0.30 1.28 -31.18
CA PHE A 147 0.77 2.24 -30.91
C PHE A 147 2.12 1.54 -30.90
N GLU A 148 3.12 2.12 -31.55
CA GLU A 148 4.48 1.58 -31.53
C GLU A 148 5.12 1.82 -30.15
N THR A 149 5.44 0.72 -29.46
CA THR A 149 5.98 0.77 -28.10
C THR A 149 7.36 1.39 -28.08
N VAL A 150 7.56 2.37 -27.22
CA VAL A 150 8.82 3.09 -27.07
C VAL A 150 9.82 2.25 -26.28
N ASP A 151 11.05 2.13 -26.79
CA ASP A 151 12.14 1.41 -26.13
C ASP A 151 12.49 2.00 -24.76
N ARG A 152 12.63 1.13 -23.77
CA ARG A 152 13.03 1.50 -22.41
C ARG A 152 14.05 0.52 -21.85
N ALA A 153 14.98 1.05 -21.05
CA ALA A 153 15.91 0.24 -20.26
C ALA A 153 15.28 -0.20 -18.91
N PRO A 154 15.75 -1.30 -18.31
CA PRO A 154 15.25 -1.76 -17.02
C PRO A 154 15.33 -0.73 -15.88
N ASP A 155 16.33 0.14 -15.89
CA ASP A 155 16.57 1.17 -14.88
C ASP A 155 16.00 2.54 -15.24
N ASP A 156 15.26 2.65 -16.36
CA ASP A 156 14.43 3.82 -16.65
C ASP A 156 13.27 3.92 -15.67
N LEU A 157 12.92 5.16 -15.29
CA LEU A 157 11.79 5.41 -14.41
C LEU A 157 10.47 5.04 -15.09
N ALA A 158 9.63 4.32 -14.36
CA ALA A 158 8.28 3.97 -14.79
C ALA A 158 7.20 4.70 -13.97
N ALA A 159 7.46 4.97 -12.69
CA ALA A 159 6.52 5.64 -11.82
C ALA A 159 7.21 6.46 -10.71
N PHE A 160 6.47 7.45 -10.21
CA PHE A 160 6.72 8.14 -8.96
C PHE A 160 5.54 7.92 -8.03
N LEU A 161 5.83 7.70 -6.74
CA LEU A 161 4.80 7.77 -5.71
C LEU A 161 5.28 8.67 -4.58
N TYR A 162 4.43 9.62 -4.20
CA TYR A 162 4.70 10.45 -3.05
C TYR A 162 4.36 9.72 -1.75
N THR A 163 5.32 9.74 -0.82
CA THR A 163 5.17 9.20 0.53
C THR A 163 5.16 10.33 1.54
N SER A 164 4.35 10.20 2.59
CA SER A 164 4.37 11.14 3.70
C SER A 164 5.70 11.02 4.44
N GLY A 165 6.55 12.05 4.32
CA GLY A 165 7.80 12.14 5.06
C GLY A 165 7.59 12.32 6.57
N THR A 166 8.57 11.87 7.35
CA THR A 166 8.59 12.06 8.81
C THR A 166 8.95 13.50 9.22
N THR A 167 9.48 14.29 8.29
CA THR A 167 10.15 15.59 8.56
C THR A 167 9.60 16.75 7.74
N GLY A 168 8.33 16.70 7.31
CA GLY A 168 7.71 17.81 6.59
C GLY A 168 7.08 17.42 5.26
N ARG A 169 7.66 17.82 4.13
CA ARG A 169 7.06 17.61 2.80
C ARG A 169 7.16 16.16 2.32
N SER A 170 6.15 15.71 1.58
CA SER A 170 6.13 14.39 0.95
C SER A 170 7.31 14.21 -0.02
N LYS A 171 7.84 12.98 -0.07
CA LYS A 171 9.00 12.59 -0.88
C LYS A 171 8.53 11.75 -2.07
N GLY A 172 9.01 12.06 -3.27
CA GLY A 172 8.74 11.27 -4.48
C GLY A 172 9.67 10.07 -4.59
N ALA A 173 9.18 8.87 -4.34
CA ALA A 173 9.94 7.64 -4.54
C ALA A 173 10.01 7.28 -6.03
N MET A 174 11.22 7.14 -6.56
CA MET A 174 11.50 6.83 -7.97
C MET A 174 11.51 5.32 -8.19
N LEU A 175 10.53 4.81 -8.93
CA LEU A 175 10.39 3.39 -9.26
C LEU A 175 10.76 3.15 -10.72
N THR A 176 11.72 2.25 -10.94
CA THR A 176 12.16 1.86 -12.28
C THR A 176 11.27 0.77 -12.86
N GLN A 177 11.43 0.51 -14.16
CA GLN A 177 10.78 -0.62 -14.83
C GLN A 177 11.14 -1.95 -14.15
N ALA A 178 12.42 -2.15 -13.83
CA ALA A 178 12.89 -3.35 -13.15
C ALA A 178 12.29 -3.49 -11.74
N ASN A 179 12.19 -2.40 -10.97
CA ASN A 179 11.61 -2.46 -9.63
C ASN A 179 10.16 -2.99 -9.64
N LEU A 180 9.34 -2.44 -10.55
CA LEU A 180 7.94 -2.84 -10.67
C LEU A 180 7.78 -4.27 -11.23
N LEU A 181 8.56 -4.59 -12.28
CA LEU A 181 8.45 -5.88 -12.96
C LEU A 181 8.97 -7.02 -12.09
N SER A 182 10.15 -6.88 -11.46
CA SER A 182 10.72 -7.93 -10.61
C SER A 182 9.78 -8.31 -9.47
N ASN A 183 9.20 -7.31 -8.82
CA ASN A 183 8.28 -7.55 -7.71
C ASN A 183 6.99 -8.23 -8.18
N ALA A 184 6.37 -7.75 -9.28
CA ALA A 184 5.16 -8.34 -9.83
C ALA A 184 5.37 -9.80 -10.26
N THR A 185 6.50 -10.12 -10.92
CA THR A 185 6.84 -11.47 -11.37
C THR A 185 7.08 -12.39 -10.17
N THR A 186 7.92 -11.96 -9.21
CA THR A 186 8.20 -12.75 -8.00
C THR A 186 6.93 -13.07 -7.23
N LEU A 187 6.02 -12.10 -7.09
CA LEU A 187 4.76 -12.31 -6.36
C LEU A 187 3.79 -13.20 -7.14
N ALA A 188 3.72 -13.08 -8.47
CA ALA A 188 2.90 -13.96 -9.28
C ALA A 188 3.34 -15.44 -9.13
N ASP A 189 4.63 -15.70 -9.20
CA ASP A 189 5.20 -17.02 -9.00
C ASP A 189 5.00 -17.54 -7.57
N LEU A 190 5.36 -16.73 -6.56
CA LEU A 190 5.28 -17.12 -5.16
C LEU A 190 3.85 -17.41 -4.71
N TRP A 191 2.88 -16.65 -5.17
CA TRP A 191 1.45 -16.79 -4.86
C TRP A 191 0.72 -17.69 -5.87
N ARG A 192 1.46 -18.26 -6.84
CA ARG A 192 0.97 -19.17 -7.87
C ARG A 192 -0.20 -18.60 -8.66
N PHE A 193 -0.11 -17.34 -9.04
CA PHE A 193 -1.10 -16.74 -9.92
C PHE A 193 -0.97 -17.29 -11.34
N THR A 194 -2.12 -17.54 -11.97
CA THR A 194 -2.26 -18.09 -13.33
C THR A 194 -3.32 -17.33 -14.10
N ASP A 195 -3.44 -17.62 -15.40
CA ASP A 195 -4.48 -17.09 -16.28
C ASP A 195 -5.91 -17.56 -15.92
N LYS A 196 -6.02 -18.52 -14.99
CA LYS A 196 -7.31 -19.01 -14.47
C LYS A 196 -7.78 -18.24 -13.25
N ASP A 197 -6.94 -17.38 -12.70
CA ASP A 197 -7.28 -16.63 -11.50
C ASP A 197 -8.18 -15.44 -11.82
N VAL A 198 -9.11 -15.23 -10.91
CA VAL A 198 -10.03 -14.08 -10.91
C VAL A 198 -9.85 -13.36 -9.59
N LEU A 199 -9.19 -12.19 -9.65
CA LEU A 199 -8.91 -11.38 -8.46
C LEU A 199 -10.10 -10.49 -8.12
N LEU A 200 -10.65 -10.62 -6.91
CA LEU A 200 -11.59 -9.65 -6.36
C LEU A 200 -10.83 -8.40 -5.87
N HIS A 201 -10.97 -7.29 -6.58
CA HIS A 201 -10.13 -6.11 -6.44
C HIS A 201 -10.94 -4.85 -6.12
N ALA A 202 -10.95 -4.48 -4.84
CA ALA A 202 -11.58 -3.25 -4.34
C ALA A 202 -10.57 -2.19 -3.82
N LEU A 203 -9.25 -2.45 -3.96
CA LEU A 203 -8.20 -1.54 -3.52
C LEU A 203 -8.09 -0.31 -4.43
N PRO A 204 -7.69 0.87 -3.91
CA PRO A 204 -7.43 2.05 -4.74
C PRO A 204 -6.20 1.84 -5.63
N ILE A 205 -6.22 2.39 -6.85
CA ILE A 205 -5.13 2.26 -7.83
C ILE A 205 -4.16 3.45 -7.83
N PHE A 206 -4.27 4.37 -6.90
CA PHE A 206 -3.26 5.40 -6.66
C PHE A 206 -2.19 4.96 -5.64
N HIS A 207 -2.26 3.73 -5.15
CA HIS A 207 -1.35 3.19 -4.15
C HIS A 207 -0.71 1.90 -4.65
N THR A 208 0.55 1.65 -4.23
CA THR A 208 1.34 0.45 -4.58
C THR A 208 0.54 -0.84 -4.48
N HIS A 209 -0.20 -1.07 -3.40
CA HIS A 209 -0.95 -2.30 -3.17
C HIS A 209 -1.99 -2.57 -4.28
N GLY A 210 -2.79 -1.56 -4.64
CA GLY A 210 -3.84 -1.74 -5.65
C GLY A 210 -3.30 -1.74 -7.08
N LEU A 211 -2.35 -0.85 -7.39
CA LEU A 211 -1.83 -0.70 -8.75
C LEU A 211 -0.68 -1.67 -9.03
N PHE A 212 0.43 -1.55 -8.28
CA PHE A 212 1.66 -2.27 -8.64
C PHE A 212 1.72 -3.70 -8.09
N VAL A 213 0.91 -4.04 -7.08
CA VAL A 213 0.79 -5.42 -6.60
C VAL A 213 -0.44 -6.09 -7.20
N ALA A 214 -1.64 -5.69 -6.80
CA ALA A 214 -2.86 -6.40 -7.20
C ALA A 214 -3.08 -6.43 -8.72
N THR A 215 -2.97 -5.28 -9.38
CA THR A 215 -3.18 -5.20 -10.84
C THR A 215 -2.01 -5.83 -11.61
N ASN A 216 -0.75 -5.51 -11.25
CA ASN A 216 0.40 -6.02 -12.01
C ASN A 216 0.59 -7.54 -11.87
N VAL A 217 0.33 -8.12 -10.67
CA VAL A 217 0.35 -9.58 -10.48
C VAL A 217 -0.67 -10.27 -11.38
N SER A 218 -1.90 -9.73 -11.45
CA SER A 218 -2.94 -10.27 -12.33
C SER A 218 -2.56 -10.15 -13.82
N LEU A 219 -1.93 -9.04 -14.22
CA LEU A 219 -1.42 -8.83 -15.58
C LEU A 219 -0.26 -9.79 -15.92
N VAL A 220 0.71 -9.95 -15.01
CA VAL A 220 1.79 -10.94 -15.19
C VAL A 220 1.22 -12.33 -15.39
N ALA A 221 0.23 -12.72 -14.62
CA ALA A 221 -0.41 -14.03 -14.73
C ALA A 221 -1.32 -14.19 -15.95
N GLY A 222 -1.89 -13.07 -16.46
CA GLY A 222 -2.87 -13.07 -17.55
C GLY A 222 -4.29 -13.44 -17.09
N GLY A 223 -4.56 -13.33 -15.80
CA GLY A 223 -5.86 -13.59 -15.19
C GLY A 223 -6.84 -12.43 -15.34
N ALA A 224 -8.04 -12.61 -14.79
CA ALA A 224 -9.09 -11.60 -14.79
C ALA A 224 -9.19 -10.89 -13.42
N ILE A 225 -9.83 -9.72 -13.43
CA ILE A 225 -10.09 -8.93 -12.23
C ILE A 225 -11.59 -8.63 -12.13
N LEU A 226 -12.23 -9.03 -11.04
CA LEU A 226 -13.53 -8.50 -10.62
C LEU A 226 -13.28 -7.09 -10.05
N PHE A 227 -13.57 -6.09 -10.88
CA PHE A 227 -13.11 -4.73 -10.70
C PHE A 227 -14.17 -3.87 -10.02
N LEU A 228 -13.95 -3.60 -8.73
CA LEU A 228 -14.80 -2.73 -7.92
C LEU A 228 -14.14 -1.34 -7.76
N PRO A 229 -14.90 -0.25 -7.88
CA PRO A 229 -14.37 1.11 -7.67
C PRO A 229 -13.77 1.30 -6.27
N LYS A 230 -14.41 0.76 -5.26
CA LYS A 230 -14.03 0.80 -3.84
C LYS A 230 -14.59 -0.42 -3.10
N PHE A 231 -14.21 -0.57 -1.83
CA PHE A 231 -14.82 -1.58 -0.98
C PHE A 231 -16.30 -1.26 -0.75
N ASP A 232 -17.13 -2.18 -1.14
CA ASP A 232 -18.57 -2.23 -0.86
C ASP A 232 -18.89 -3.64 -0.39
N LEU A 233 -19.46 -3.78 0.83
CA LEU A 233 -19.64 -5.08 1.47
C LEU A 233 -20.59 -5.99 0.68
N ASP A 234 -21.70 -5.45 0.18
CA ASP A 234 -22.68 -6.23 -0.59
C ASP A 234 -22.10 -6.70 -1.93
N ALA A 235 -21.38 -5.83 -2.62
CA ALA A 235 -20.69 -6.18 -3.86
C ALA A 235 -19.58 -7.23 -3.62
N MET A 236 -18.79 -7.10 -2.55
CA MET A 236 -17.77 -8.08 -2.19
C MET A 236 -18.38 -9.46 -1.92
N ILE A 237 -19.44 -9.52 -1.12
CA ILE A 237 -20.19 -10.76 -0.82
C ILE A 237 -20.78 -11.35 -2.11
N GLY A 238 -21.45 -10.53 -2.92
CA GLY A 238 -22.12 -10.99 -4.14
C GLY A 238 -21.17 -11.51 -5.23
N LEU A 239 -19.95 -10.95 -5.31
CA LEU A 239 -18.97 -11.33 -6.33
C LEU A 239 -17.99 -12.42 -5.86
N MET A 240 -17.82 -12.65 -4.56
CA MET A 240 -16.86 -13.62 -4.02
C MET A 240 -16.99 -15.04 -4.60
N PRO A 241 -18.21 -15.59 -4.86
CA PRO A 241 -18.33 -16.91 -5.50
C PRO A 241 -17.74 -17.00 -6.92
N LYS A 242 -17.48 -15.85 -7.57
CA LYS A 242 -16.89 -15.77 -8.93
C LYS A 242 -15.38 -15.52 -8.87
N ALA A 243 -14.83 -15.27 -7.69
CA ALA A 243 -13.41 -14.99 -7.48
C ALA A 243 -12.64 -16.26 -7.08
N THR A 244 -11.34 -16.26 -7.33
CA THR A 244 -10.39 -17.26 -6.83
C THR A 244 -9.44 -16.66 -5.80
N THR A 245 -9.18 -15.36 -5.87
CA THR A 245 -8.24 -14.66 -5.01
C THR A 245 -8.80 -13.30 -4.59
N MET A 246 -8.33 -12.80 -3.44
CA MET A 246 -8.66 -11.46 -2.95
C MET A 246 -7.43 -10.83 -2.32
N MET A 247 -7.18 -9.56 -2.64
CA MET A 247 -6.20 -8.72 -1.94
C MET A 247 -6.93 -7.59 -1.21
N GLY A 248 -6.58 -7.40 0.06
CA GLY A 248 -7.23 -6.39 0.90
C GLY A 248 -6.33 -5.81 1.97
N VAL A 249 -6.81 -4.73 2.57
CA VAL A 249 -6.26 -4.20 3.82
C VAL A 249 -6.98 -4.84 5.01
N PRO A 250 -6.42 -4.83 6.24
CA PRO A 250 -7.03 -5.47 7.40
C PRO A 250 -8.50 -5.10 7.64
N THR A 251 -8.87 -3.84 7.39
CA THR A 251 -10.26 -3.38 7.55
C THR A 251 -11.25 -4.03 6.58
N PHE A 252 -10.81 -4.58 5.45
CA PHE A 252 -11.70 -5.36 4.57
C PHE A 252 -12.10 -6.66 5.25
N TYR A 253 -11.15 -7.34 5.88
CA TYR A 253 -11.36 -8.61 6.57
C TYR A 253 -12.22 -8.43 7.82
N THR A 254 -11.99 -7.39 8.62
CA THR A 254 -12.84 -7.12 9.80
C THR A 254 -14.28 -6.81 9.42
N ARG A 255 -14.51 -6.06 8.31
CA ARG A 255 -15.87 -5.78 7.81
C ARG A 255 -16.55 -7.01 7.25
N LEU A 256 -15.83 -7.88 6.54
CA LEU A 256 -16.37 -9.16 6.06
C LEU A 256 -16.76 -10.06 7.23
N LEU A 257 -15.96 -10.13 8.28
CA LEU A 257 -16.23 -10.91 9.48
C LEU A 257 -17.46 -10.41 10.28
N GLN A 258 -17.85 -9.14 10.13
CA GLN A 258 -19.05 -8.58 10.76
C GLN A 258 -20.34 -8.97 10.05
N ASP A 259 -20.27 -9.57 8.87
CA ASP A 259 -21.46 -9.96 8.08
C ASP A 259 -21.69 -11.47 8.15
N ASP A 260 -22.90 -11.88 8.55
CA ASP A 260 -23.25 -13.28 8.71
C ASP A 260 -23.28 -14.08 7.39
N ARG A 261 -23.38 -13.39 6.24
CA ARG A 261 -23.29 -14.00 4.91
C ARG A 261 -21.88 -14.48 4.58
N PHE A 262 -20.87 -13.96 5.28
CA PHE A 262 -19.46 -14.33 5.08
C PHE A 262 -19.18 -15.69 5.75
N THR A 263 -19.26 -16.76 5.00
CA THR A 263 -19.20 -18.16 5.48
C THR A 263 -18.20 -18.99 4.68
N ALA A 264 -17.84 -20.18 5.19
CA ALA A 264 -17.04 -21.16 4.45
C ALA A 264 -17.71 -21.58 3.12
N GLY A 265 -19.05 -21.61 3.05
CA GLY A 265 -19.78 -21.88 1.82
C GLY A 265 -19.56 -20.79 0.77
N LEU A 266 -19.57 -19.52 1.18
CA LEU A 266 -19.33 -18.38 0.30
C LEU A 266 -17.92 -18.38 -0.27
N THR A 267 -16.93 -18.74 0.55
CA THR A 267 -15.50 -18.70 0.19
C THR A 267 -14.97 -19.98 -0.45
N LYS A 268 -15.83 -20.97 -0.70
CA LYS A 268 -15.43 -22.31 -1.22
C LYS A 268 -14.62 -22.25 -2.51
N GLY A 269 -14.88 -21.29 -3.40
CA GLY A 269 -14.17 -21.10 -4.66
C GLY A 269 -12.85 -20.33 -4.51
N MET A 270 -12.62 -19.73 -3.36
CA MET A 270 -11.41 -18.94 -3.09
C MET A 270 -10.25 -19.85 -2.75
N ARG A 271 -9.06 -19.51 -3.25
CA ARG A 271 -7.82 -20.22 -2.90
C ARG A 271 -6.84 -19.38 -2.09
N LEU A 272 -6.98 -18.04 -2.16
CA LEU A 272 -6.01 -17.16 -1.55
C LEU A 272 -6.61 -15.82 -1.14
N PHE A 273 -6.37 -15.46 0.13
CA PHE A 273 -6.64 -14.14 0.69
C PHE A 273 -5.32 -13.53 1.14
N ILE A 274 -5.03 -12.30 0.67
CA ILE A 274 -3.78 -11.60 0.94
C ILE A 274 -4.07 -10.30 1.68
N SER A 275 -3.40 -10.07 2.81
CA SER A 275 -3.50 -8.85 3.60
C SER A 275 -2.19 -8.08 3.63
N GLY A 276 -2.29 -6.75 3.68
CA GLY A 276 -1.15 -5.88 3.88
C GLY A 276 -1.52 -4.40 3.91
N SER A 277 -0.51 -3.55 3.83
CA SER A 277 -0.55 -2.09 3.99
C SER A 277 -0.78 -1.61 5.42
N ALA A 278 -1.25 -2.46 6.33
CA ALA A 278 -1.37 -2.21 7.76
C ALA A 278 -1.22 -3.54 8.52
N PRO A 279 -0.91 -3.54 9.81
CA PRO A 279 -0.88 -4.75 10.62
C PRO A 279 -2.25 -5.42 10.69
N LEU A 280 -2.30 -6.73 10.48
CA LEU A 280 -3.48 -7.55 10.73
C LEU A 280 -3.42 -8.06 12.17
N LEU A 281 -4.52 -7.91 12.93
CA LEU A 281 -4.60 -8.46 14.27
C LEU A 281 -4.62 -10.00 14.21
N ALA A 282 -3.84 -10.64 15.08
CA ALA A 282 -3.83 -12.10 15.18
C ALA A 282 -5.21 -12.70 15.46
N ASP A 283 -6.04 -11.97 16.21
CA ASP A 283 -7.42 -12.36 16.45
C ASP A 283 -8.28 -12.33 15.19
N THR A 284 -8.18 -11.29 14.38
CA THR A 284 -8.85 -11.22 13.06
C THR A 284 -8.42 -12.40 12.17
N HIS A 285 -7.13 -12.78 12.18
CA HIS A 285 -6.63 -13.93 11.43
C HIS A 285 -7.27 -15.24 11.91
N ARG A 286 -7.34 -15.47 13.25
CA ARG A 286 -7.98 -16.66 13.83
C ARG A 286 -9.47 -16.73 13.51
N GLN A 287 -10.21 -15.65 13.75
CA GLN A 287 -11.64 -15.58 13.44
C GLN A 287 -11.93 -15.83 11.95
N PHE A 288 -11.06 -15.36 11.08
CA PHE A 288 -11.18 -15.59 9.64
C PHE A 288 -10.98 -17.07 9.29
N GLU A 289 -9.97 -17.73 9.88
CA GLU A 289 -9.74 -19.16 9.70
C GLU A 289 -10.90 -20.00 10.26
N GLU A 290 -11.37 -19.71 11.45
CA GLU A 290 -12.50 -20.39 12.07
C GLU A 290 -13.79 -20.31 11.22
N ARG A 291 -14.06 -19.12 10.64
CA ARG A 291 -15.27 -18.89 9.85
C ARG A 291 -15.21 -19.45 8.45
N THR A 292 -14.04 -19.40 7.81
CA THR A 292 -13.91 -19.71 6.38
C THR A 292 -13.10 -20.96 6.07
N GLY A 293 -12.28 -21.43 6.99
CA GLY A 293 -11.29 -22.49 6.78
C GLY A 293 -10.03 -22.00 6.03
N HIS A 294 -9.94 -20.70 5.70
CA HIS A 294 -8.77 -20.11 5.03
C HIS A 294 -7.88 -19.36 6.01
N ARG A 295 -6.57 -19.45 5.82
CA ARG A 295 -5.59 -18.59 6.49
C ARG A 295 -5.23 -17.42 5.58
N ILE A 296 -5.29 -16.21 6.12
CA ILE A 296 -4.88 -15.00 5.39
C ILE A 296 -3.36 -15.03 5.23
N LEU A 297 -2.88 -14.73 4.01
CA LEU A 297 -1.47 -14.56 3.73
C LEU A 297 -1.10 -13.10 3.99
N GLU A 298 -0.39 -12.85 5.08
CA GLU A 298 0.16 -11.54 5.38
C GLU A 298 1.49 -11.31 4.67
N ARG A 299 1.73 -10.09 4.24
CA ARG A 299 2.95 -9.66 3.59
C ARG A 299 3.33 -8.23 3.99
N TYR A 300 4.59 -7.87 3.85
CA TYR A 300 5.12 -6.56 4.19
C TYR A 300 5.81 -5.92 2.99
N GLY A 301 5.64 -4.61 2.90
CA GLY A 301 6.29 -3.76 1.93
C GLY A 301 5.89 -2.31 2.10
N MET A 302 6.50 -1.45 1.31
CA MET A 302 6.28 -0.01 1.34
C MET A 302 6.44 0.59 -0.06
N THR A 303 6.17 1.86 -0.22
CA THR A 303 6.23 2.51 -1.53
C THR A 303 7.63 2.41 -2.15
N GLU A 304 8.65 2.58 -1.33
CA GLU A 304 10.07 2.59 -1.74
C GLU A 304 10.59 1.22 -2.19
N THR A 305 9.88 0.14 -1.82
CA THR A 305 10.38 -1.23 -2.09
C THR A 305 9.33 -2.15 -2.68
N ASN A 306 8.10 -1.69 -2.94
CA ASN A 306 6.96 -2.57 -3.19
C ASN A 306 6.86 -3.63 -2.07
N MET A 307 6.95 -4.93 -2.36
CA MET A 307 6.91 -5.99 -1.35
C MET A 307 8.29 -6.52 -1.04
N ASN A 308 8.55 -6.73 0.25
CA ASN A 308 9.82 -7.23 0.78
C ASN A 308 9.70 -8.67 1.28
N THR A 309 8.58 -8.98 1.95
CA THR A 309 8.33 -10.30 2.55
C THR A 309 6.94 -10.79 2.25
N SER A 310 6.74 -12.10 2.40
CA SER A 310 5.42 -12.74 2.31
C SER A 310 5.40 -13.99 3.18
N ASN A 311 4.28 -14.26 3.85
CA ASN A 311 3.99 -15.61 4.35
C ASN A 311 3.93 -16.59 3.17
N PRO A 312 4.24 -17.87 3.38
CA PRO A 312 4.32 -18.84 2.31
C PRO A 312 2.93 -19.14 1.71
N TYR A 313 2.90 -19.42 0.40
CA TYR A 313 1.68 -19.92 -0.23
C TYR A 313 1.31 -21.28 0.31
N GLU A 314 2.29 -22.18 0.41
CA GLU A 314 2.18 -23.48 1.06
C GLU A 314 2.96 -23.52 2.36
N GLY A 315 2.40 -24.17 3.37
CA GLY A 315 2.98 -24.22 4.70
C GLY A 315 2.23 -23.33 5.69
N GLU A 316 2.91 -22.95 6.77
CA GLU A 316 2.29 -22.20 7.85
C GLU A 316 2.24 -20.70 7.51
N ARG A 317 1.03 -20.14 7.42
CA ARG A 317 0.80 -18.70 7.42
C ARG A 317 0.61 -18.27 8.87
N ARG A 318 1.69 -17.77 9.47
CA ARG A 318 1.74 -17.49 10.92
C ARG A 318 1.18 -16.12 11.20
N ALA A 319 0.09 -16.07 11.97
CA ALA A 319 -0.55 -14.83 12.38
C ALA A 319 0.43 -13.91 13.14
N GLY A 320 0.38 -12.60 12.87
CA GLY A 320 1.27 -11.61 13.49
C GLY A 320 2.69 -11.57 12.92
N THR A 321 2.96 -12.34 11.87
CA THR A 321 4.21 -12.27 11.11
C THR A 321 3.96 -11.84 9.67
N VAL A 322 5.00 -11.34 9.02
CA VAL A 322 4.94 -10.99 7.60
C VAL A 322 5.69 -12.01 6.72
N GLY A 323 6.00 -13.18 7.26
CA GLY A 323 6.63 -14.30 6.57
C GLY A 323 8.13 -14.12 6.35
N PHE A 324 8.60 -14.54 5.18
CA PHE A 324 10.01 -14.60 4.81
C PHE A 324 10.34 -13.54 3.75
N PRO A 325 11.61 -13.11 3.63
CA PRO A 325 12.05 -12.31 2.49
C PRO A 325 11.66 -12.95 1.16
N LEU A 326 11.23 -12.12 0.20
CA LEU A 326 10.90 -12.60 -1.14
C LEU A 326 12.15 -13.13 -1.85
N PRO A 327 12.01 -14.06 -2.80
CA PRO A 327 13.11 -14.47 -3.67
C PRO A 327 13.81 -13.25 -4.32
N GLY A 328 15.13 -13.16 -4.15
CA GLY A 328 15.94 -12.04 -4.63
C GLY A 328 15.94 -10.81 -3.72
N VAL A 329 15.23 -10.85 -2.59
CA VAL A 329 15.28 -9.80 -1.56
C VAL A 329 16.08 -10.29 -0.37
N GLU A 330 17.09 -9.52 0.00
CA GLU A 330 17.85 -9.71 1.23
C GLU A 330 17.25 -8.80 2.32
N LEU A 331 17.09 -9.34 3.52
CA LEU A 331 16.61 -8.61 4.68
C LEU A 331 17.52 -8.89 5.87
N LYS A 332 17.94 -7.83 6.56
CA LYS A 332 18.70 -7.93 7.80
C LYS A 332 18.09 -7.03 8.88
N ILE A 333 18.35 -7.36 10.12
CA ILE A 333 18.03 -6.55 11.28
C ILE A 333 19.32 -5.93 11.79
N THR A 334 19.35 -4.61 11.96
CA THR A 334 20.54 -3.88 12.37
C THR A 334 20.29 -3.05 13.62
N ASP A 335 21.35 -2.79 14.36
CA ASP A 335 21.35 -1.81 15.45
C ASP A 335 21.17 -0.40 14.84
N PRO A 336 20.14 0.37 15.25
CA PRO A 336 19.91 1.71 14.69
C PRO A 336 21.06 2.70 14.95
N ALA A 337 21.88 2.50 15.97
CA ALA A 337 22.97 3.40 16.33
C ALA A 337 24.27 3.07 15.62
N THR A 338 24.60 1.77 15.46
CA THR A 338 25.90 1.34 14.88
C THR A 338 25.78 0.85 13.44
N GLY A 339 24.60 0.37 13.02
CA GLY A 339 24.36 -0.28 11.74
C GLY A 339 24.83 -1.74 11.69
N ASP A 340 25.33 -2.30 12.80
CA ASP A 340 25.76 -3.68 12.89
C ASP A 340 24.57 -4.65 12.79
N THR A 341 24.74 -5.78 12.12
CA THR A 341 23.71 -6.81 12.04
C THR A 341 23.50 -7.47 13.40
N LEU A 342 22.24 -7.53 13.84
CA LEU A 342 21.82 -8.14 15.09
C LEU A 342 21.52 -9.64 14.92
N PRO A 343 21.71 -10.45 15.99
CA PRO A 343 21.34 -11.86 15.96
C PRO A 343 19.82 -12.05 15.90
N PRO A 344 19.34 -13.25 15.49
CA PRO A 344 17.92 -13.59 15.56
C PRO A 344 17.30 -13.29 16.94
N GLU A 345 15.98 -13.09 16.95
CA GLU A 345 15.17 -12.77 18.14
C GLU A 345 15.53 -11.42 18.80
N THR A 346 16.34 -10.60 18.13
CA THR A 346 16.68 -9.24 18.58
C THR A 346 15.96 -8.21 17.75
N VAL A 347 15.29 -7.26 18.41
CA VAL A 347 14.60 -6.16 17.74
C VAL A 347 15.59 -5.09 17.30
N GLY A 348 15.50 -4.69 16.03
CA GLY A 348 16.31 -3.65 15.45
C GLY A 348 15.69 -3.04 14.22
N GLN A 349 16.47 -2.26 13.49
CA GLN A 349 16.11 -1.61 12.24
C GLN A 349 16.03 -2.65 11.11
N ILE A 350 14.93 -2.66 10.37
CA ILE A 350 14.82 -3.49 9.16
C ILE A 350 15.52 -2.79 8.01
N GLU A 351 16.45 -3.48 7.39
CA GLU A 351 17.08 -3.05 6.14
C GLU A 351 16.85 -4.10 5.05
N VAL A 352 16.60 -3.64 3.83
CA VAL A 352 16.30 -4.51 2.69
C VAL A 352 17.14 -4.14 1.47
N ARG A 353 17.56 -5.15 0.69
CA ARG A 353 18.24 -5.01 -0.58
C ARG A 353 17.62 -5.95 -1.59
N GLY A 354 17.44 -5.50 -2.83
CA GLY A 354 16.91 -6.34 -3.90
C GLY A 354 16.51 -5.54 -5.13
N PRO A 355 16.13 -6.21 -6.21
CA PRO A 355 15.72 -5.57 -7.45
C PRO A 355 14.42 -4.75 -7.32
N ASN A 356 13.68 -4.95 -6.25
CA ASN A 356 12.45 -4.23 -5.91
C ASN A 356 12.71 -2.87 -5.24
N VAL A 357 13.92 -2.61 -4.74
CA VAL A 357 14.27 -1.37 -4.03
C VAL A 357 14.38 -0.22 -5.02
N PHE A 358 13.73 0.89 -4.72
CA PHE A 358 13.64 2.08 -5.55
C PHE A 358 15.00 2.72 -5.88
N LYS A 359 15.02 3.62 -6.86
CA LYS A 359 16.24 4.32 -7.29
C LYS A 359 16.66 5.48 -6.35
N GLY A 360 15.80 5.82 -5.39
CA GLY A 360 15.97 6.93 -4.46
C GLY A 360 14.81 7.93 -4.50
N TYR A 361 14.98 9.04 -3.80
CA TYR A 361 13.98 10.12 -3.75
C TYR A 361 14.28 11.20 -4.79
N TRP A 362 13.26 11.60 -5.52
CA TRP A 362 13.34 12.62 -6.55
C TRP A 362 13.83 13.95 -5.99
N GLN A 363 14.89 14.51 -6.57
CA GLN A 363 15.53 15.78 -6.18
C GLN A 363 15.95 15.84 -4.69
N MET A 364 16.16 14.68 -4.04
CA MET A 364 16.59 14.60 -2.65
C MET A 364 17.80 13.66 -2.50
N PRO A 365 18.97 13.99 -3.07
CA PRO A 365 20.14 13.11 -3.04
C PRO A 365 20.68 12.88 -1.63
N GLU A 366 20.68 13.91 -0.77
CA GLU A 366 21.12 13.78 0.63
C GLU A 366 20.21 12.84 1.43
N LYS A 367 18.91 12.94 1.21
CA LYS A 367 17.94 12.05 1.86
C LYS A 367 18.05 10.62 1.34
N THR A 368 18.30 10.47 0.04
CA THR A 368 18.57 9.16 -0.55
C THR A 368 19.82 8.53 0.05
N ALA A 369 20.92 9.27 0.13
CA ALA A 369 22.16 8.78 0.73
C ALA A 369 22.03 8.44 2.23
N ALA A 370 21.15 9.14 2.96
CA ALA A 370 20.89 8.85 4.36
C ALA A 370 20.09 7.55 4.60
N GLU A 371 19.26 7.13 3.63
CA GLU A 371 18.38 5.97 3.79
C GLU A 371 18.75 4.78 2.86
N LEU A 372 19.44 5.02 1.75
CA LEU A 372 19.92 4.00 0.84
C LEU A 372 21.46 3.93 0.94
N ARG A 373 21.96 2.85 1.54
CA ARG A 373 23.39 2.64 1.79
C ARG A 373 24.14 2.37 0.47
N GLU A 374 25.45 2.59 0.48
CA GLU A 374 26.33 2.32 -0.68
C GLU A 374 26.33 0.84 -1.11
N ASP A 375 26.11 -0.09 -0.17
CA ASP A 375 25.98 -1.53 -0.43
C ASP A 375 24.60 -1.94 -0.96
N GLY A 376 23.70 -0.97 -1.19
CA GLY A 376 22.37 -1.15 -1.75
C GLY A 376 21.29 -1.52 -0.72
N PHE A 377 21.61 -1.61 0.57
CA PHE A 377 20.59 -1.78 1.60
C PHE A 377 19.84 -0.48 1.86
N PHE A 378 18.51 -0.56 1.84
CA PHE A 378 17.60 0.52 2.17
C PHE A 378 17.13 0.42 3.62
N ILE A 379 17.29 1.49 4.37
CA ILE A 379 16.82 1.63 5.77
C ILE A 379 15.33 1.95 5.74
N THR A 380 14.49 0.98 6.06
CA THR A 380 13.02 1.10 5.89
C THR A 380 12.36 2.07 6.87
N GLY A 381 13.02 2.36 7.99
CA GLY A 381 12.43 3.08 9.11
C GLY A 381 11.44 2.24 9.91
N ASP A 382 11.26 0.97 9.57
CA ASP A 382 10.50 0.00 10.34
C ASP A 382 11.42 -0.79 11.27
N LEU A 383 10.93 -1.11 12.46
CA LEU A 383 11.59 -1.95 13.45
C LEU A 383 10.98 -3.33 13.41
N GLY A 384 11.82 -4.34 13.53
CA GLY A 384 11.40 -5.73 13.53
C GLY A 384 12.43 -6.69 14.06
N MET A 385 12.12 -7.96 14.00
CA MET A 385 13.03 -9.06 14.33
C MET A 385 12.78 -10.25 13.41
N ILE A 386 13.74 -11.15 13.33
CA ILE A 386 13.60 -12.46 12.70
C ILE A 386 13.59 -13.49 13.83
N ASP A 387 12.55 -14.33 13.89
CA ASP A 387 12.46 -15.37 14.90
C ASP A 387 13.36 -16.59 14.58
N ALA A 388 13.41 -17.55 15.49
CA ALA A 388 14.23 -18.78 15.36
C ALA A 388 13.84 -19.63 14.13
N ASP A 389 12.61 -19.53 13.64
CA ASP A 389 12.11 -20.24 12.46
C ASP A 389 12.29 -19.42 11.17
N GLY A 390 12.83 -18.19 11.26
CA GLY A 390 13.11 -17.29 10.15
C GLY A 390 11.95 -16.38 9.74
N TYR A 391 10.84 -16.35 10.46
CA TYR A 391 9.74 -15.42 10.19
C TYR A 391 10.10 -14.00 10.61
N VAL A 392 9.75 -13.05 9.77
CA VAL A 392 9.91 -11.62 10.04
C VAL A 392 8.70 -11.09 10.81
N HIS A 393 8.96 -10.39 11.90
CA HIS A 393 7.97 -9.69 12.71
C HIS A 393 8.18 -8.19 12.60
N ILE A 394 7.11 -7.45 12.36
CA ILE A 394 7.14 -5.97 12.40
C ILE A 394 6.74 -5.53 13.80
N VAL A 395 7.64 -4.87 14.50
CA VAL A 395 7.45 -4.40 15.88
C VAL A 395 6.93 -2.96 15.93
N GLY A 396 7.23 -2.15 14.90
CA GLY A 396 6.75 -0.79 14.83
C GLY A 396 7.53 0.08 13.87
N ARG A 397 7.34 1.38 14.00
CA ARG A 397 8.12 2.40 13.28
C ARG A 397 9.15 3.02 14.21
N ASN A 398 10.35 3.26 13.72
CA ASN A 398 11.40 3.95 14.48
C ASN A 398 10.93 5.33 15.00
N LYS A 399 10.17 6.06 14.17
CA LYS A 399 9.54 7.34 14.54
C LYS A 399 8.43 7.25 15.59
N ASP A 400 7.88 6.07 15.81
CA ASP A 400 6.83 5.81 16.80
C ASP A 400 7.40 5.21 18.07
N LEU A 401 8.71 4.93 18.10
CA LEU A 401 9.44 4.51 19.28
C LEU A 401 9.27 5.56 20.38
N ILE A 402 8.89 5.12 21.56
CA ILE A 402 8.75 5.98 22.74
C ILE A 402 10.04 5.93 23.51
N ILE A 403 10.63 7.09 23.78
CA ILE A 403 11.86 7.20 24.58
C ILE A 403 11.50 7.76 25.94
N SER A 404 11.31 6.87 26.90
CA SER A 404 10.91 7.24 28.27
C SER A 404 12.03 6.99 29.27
N GLY A 405 12.54 8.04 29.89
CA GLY A 405 13.62 7.94 30.86
C GLY A 405 14.89 7.23 30.34
N GLY A 406 15.16 7.39 29.02
CA GLY A 406 16.30 6.75 28.33
C GLY A 406 16.05 5.32 27.85
N TYR A 407 14.87 4.76 28.07
CA TYR A 407 14.51 3.42 27.61
C TYR A 407 13.71 3.51 26.30
N ASN A 408 14.04 2.62 25.35
CA ASN A 408 13.28 2.42 24.13
C ASN A 408 12.06 1.54 24.40
N ILE A 409 10.87 2.05 24.12
CA ILE A 409 9.59 1.36 24.30
C ILE A 409 8.91 1.23 22.95
N TYR A 410 8.61 -0.01 22.58
CA TYR A 410 7.98 -0.33 21.30
C TYR A 410 6.45 -0.36 21.46
N PRO A 411 5.71 0.59 20.90
CA PRO A 411 4.25 0.67 21.07
C PRO A 411 3.52 -0.63 20.75
N LYS A 412 3.94 -1.37 19.72
CA LYS A 412 3.27 -2.59 19.29
C LYS A 412 3.30 -3.72 20.33
N GLU A 413 4.37 -3.79 21.11
CA GLU A 413 4.46 -4.77 22.21
C GLU A 413 3.36 -4.56 23.24
N ILE A 414 3.06 -3.30 23.55
CA ILE A 414 2.01 -2.93 24.49
C ILE A 414 0.64 -3.10 23.83
N GLU A 415 0.47 -2.64 22.61
CA GLU A 415 -0.77 -2.79 21.83
C GLU A 415 -1.24 -4.24 21.76
N LEU A 416 -0.33 -5.20 21.56
CA LEU A 416 -0.67 -6.62 21.51
C LEU A 416 -1.28 -7.12 22.85
N ILE A 417 -0.85 -6.58 23.97
CA ILE A 417 -1.40 -6.92 25.29
C ILE A 417 -2.76 -6.26 25.49
N LEU A 418 -2.90 -4.99 25.09
CA LEU A 418 -4.15 -4.26 25.19
C LEU A 418 -5.23 -4.84 24.26
N ASP A 419 -4.86 -5.17 23.03
CA ASP A 419 -5.76 -5.74 22.01
C ASP A 419 -6.31 -7.12 22.43
N ALA A 420 -5.58 -7.86 23.28
CA ALA A 420 -6.01 -9.17 23.79
C ALA A 420 -6.98 -9.08 24.98
N GLN A 421 -7.32 -7.87 25.46
CA GLN A 421 -8.17 -7.73 26.64
C GLN A 421 -9.65 -7.75 26.34
N PRO A 422 -10.49 -8.31 27.22
CA PRO A 422 -11.94 -8.32 27.05
C PRO A 422 -12.52 -6.92 26.84
N GLY A 423 -13.41 -6.76 25.86
CA GLY A 423 -14.05 -5.49 25.53
C GLY A 423 -13.20 -4.54 24.66
N VAL A 424 -11.97 -4.93 24.28
CA VAL A 424 -11.09 -4.14 23.43
C VAL A 424 -11.15 -4.64 21.99
N ARG A 425 -11.57 -3.76 21.07
CA ARG A 425 -11.54 -4.03 19.64
C ARG A 425 -10.15 -3.81 19.05
N GLU A 426 -9.51 -2.72 19.44
CA GLU A 426 -8.18 -2.32 19.00
C GLU A 426 -7.60 -1.26 19.92
N SER A 427 -6.29 -1.08 19.89
CA SER A 427 -5.61 -0.06 20.66
C SER A 427 -4.56 0.69 19.83
N ALA A 428 -4.14 1.85 20.34
CA ALA A 428 -2.96 2.55 19.88
C ALA A 428 -2.16 3.04 21.09
N VAL A 429 -0.86 2.85 21.06
CA VAL A 429 0.06 3.32 22.10
C VAL A 429 0.96 4.40 21.52
N ILE A 430 1.05 5.52 22.23
CA ILE A 430 1.84 6.70 21.84
C ILE A 430 2.70 7.19 22.99
N GLY A 431 3.82 7.83 22.63
CA GLY A 431 4.58 8.67 23.55
C GLY A 431 3.96 10.06 23.60
N VAL A 432 3.80 10.58 24.80
CA VAL A 432 3.37 11.96 25.05
C VAL A 432 4.34 12.64 25.99
N PRO A 433 4.52 13.97 25.91
CA PRO A 433 5.49 14.71 26.74
C PRO A 433 5.28 14.46 28.23
N HIS A 434 6.40 14.34 28.99
CA HIS A 434 6.42 14.20 30.43
C HIS A 434 7.62 14.94 31.01
N SER A 435 7.43 15.69 32.09
CA SER A 435 8.45 16.56 32.71
C SER A 435 9.74 15.81 33.11
N ASP A 436 9.61 14.60 33.68
CA ASP A 436 10.75 13.87 34.23
C ASP A 436 11.36 12.85 33.26
N PHE A 437 10.56 12.33 32.30
CA PHE A 437 10.97 11.21 31.47
C PHE A 437 11.19 11.57 30.00
N GLY A 438 10.98 12.85 29.62
CA GLY A 438 10.93 13.30 28.23
C GLY A 438 9.62 12.90 27.57
N GLU A 439 9.40 11.60 27.40
CA GLU A 439 8.12 11.01 26.99
C GLU A 439 7.62 9.98 28.01
N THR A 440 6.32 9.74 28.01
CA THR A 440 5.69 8.65 28.75
C THR A 440 4.64 7.94 27.91
N VAL A 441 4.30 6.71 28.31
CA VAL A 441 3.41 5.84 27.57
C VAL A 441 1.95 6.16 27.87
N LEU A 442 1.19 6.47 26.79
CA LEU A 442 -0.27 6.61 26.83
C LEU A 442 -0.89 5.54 25.92
N GLY A 443 -1.82 4.77 26.47
CA GLY A 443 -2.61 3.80 25.70
C GLY A 443 -3.99 4.36 25.38
N LEU A 444 -4.42 4.20 24.12
CA LEU A 444 -5.75 4.54 23.63
C LEU A 444 -6.48 3.24 23.26
N VAL A 445 -7.69 3.06 23.79
CA VAL A 445 -8.44 1.80 23.66
C VAL A 445 -9.77 2.09 22.97
N VAL A 446 -10.09 1.33 21.95
CA VAL A 446 -11.39 1.38 21.26
C VAL A 446 -12.22 0.17 21.71
N PRO A 447 -13.44 0.38 22.25
CA PRO A 447 -14.31 -0.71 22.67
C PRO A 447 -14.76 -1.59 21.51
N ASP A 448 -14.96 -2.88 21.76
CA ASP A 448 -15.53 -3.83 20.80
C ASP A 448 -17.08 -3.81 20.78
N GLY A 449 -17.68 -3.14 21.75
CA GLY A 449 -19.14 -3.04 21.91
C GLY A 449 -19.79 -4.20 22.68
N SER A 450 -19.06 -5.25 23.01
CA SER A 450 -19.58 -6.38 23.81
C SER A 450 -19.71 -6.01 25.29
N GLN A 451 -18.75 -5.25 25.79
CA GLN A 451 -18.72 -4.73 27.16
C GLN A 451 -17.84 -3.47 27.25
N THR A 452 -18.00 -2.70 28.31
CA THR A 452 -17.11 -1.57 28.59
C THR A 452 -15.75 -2.11 29.05
N PRO A 453 -14.62 -1.70 28.41
CA PRO A 453 -13.28 -2.11 28.86
C PRO A 453 -13.01 -1.66 30.29
N ASP A 454 -12.59 -2.58 31.13
CA ASP A 454 -12.11 -2.29 32.50
C ASP A 454 -10.66 -1.84 32.44
N LEU A 455 -10.44 -0.53 32.42
CA LEU A 455 -9.11 0.06 32.23
C LEU A 455 -8.14 -0.29 33.38
N ASP A 456 -8.64 -0.44 34.59
CA ASP A 456 -7.80 -0.78 35.76
C ASP A 456 -7.35 -2.24 35.69
N ALA A 457 -8.25 -3.15 35.28
CA ALA A 457 -7.90 -4.54 35.05
C ALA A 457 -6.90 -4.68 33.89
N ILE A 458 -7.09 -3.93 32.80
CA ILE A 458 -6.18 -3.90 31.64
C ILE A 458 -4.78 -3.40 32.05
N LEU A 459 -4.71 -2.32 32.84
CA LEU A 459 -3.43 -1.83 33.37
C LEU A 459 -2.75 -2.84 34.29
N ALA A 460 -3.52 -3.56 35.10
CA ALA A 460 -2.98 -4.61 35.97
C ALA A 460 -2.36 -5.75 35.14
N VAL A 461 -3.02 -6.20 34.07
CA VAL A 461 -2.46 -7.21 33.14
C VAL A 461 -1.19 -6.70 32.47
N ALA A 462 -1.19 -5.48 31.96
CA ALA A 462 0.01 -4.86 31.37
C ALA A 462 1.15 -4.78 32.43
N GLY A 463 0.80 -4.48 33.68
CA GLY A 463 1.74 -4.41 34.80
C GLY A 463 2.39 -5.74 35.16
N THR A 464 1.74 -6.87 34.92
CA THR A 464 2.29 -8.20 35.16
C THR A 464 3.02 -8.79 33.95
N SER A 465 2.66 -8.33 32.74
CA SER A 465 3.17 -8.87 31.48
C SER A 465 4.38 -8.12 30.91
N LEU A 466 4.61 -6.88 31.37
CA LEU A 466 5.65 -6.00 30.84
C LEU A 466 6.61 -5.54 31.95
N ALA A 467 7.83 -5.18 31.53
CA ALA A 467 8.76 -4.48 32.43
C ALA A 467 8.17 -3.11 32.82
N ARG A 468 8.42 -2.69 34.07
CA ARG A 468 7.81 -1.49 34.66
C ARG A 468 7.92 -0.21 33.83
N PHE A 469 9.03 -0.01 33.11
CA PHE A 469 9.24 1.19 32.29
C PHE A 469 8.35 1.21 31.03
N LYS A 470 7.80 0.06 30.61
CA LYS A 470 6.88 -0.08 29.47
C LYS A 470 5.41 0.12 29.84
N HIS A 471 5.08 0.19 31.13
CA HIS A 471 3.68 0.28 31.55
C HIS A 471 3.03 1.58 31.05
N PRO A 472 1.85 1.52 30.41
CA PRO A 472 1.06 2.70 30.18
C PRO A 472 0.75 3.41 31.52
N ARG A 473 1.05 4.70 31.57
CA ARG A 473 0.69 5.49 32.77
C ARG A 473 -0.78 5.81 32.83
N LYS A 474 -1.43 5.80 31.67
CA LYS A 474 -2.86 6.05 31.54
C LYS A 474 -3.40 5.30 30.34
N LEU A 475 -4.63 4.81 30.46
CA LEU A 475 -5.45 4.38 29.34
C LEU A 475 -6.59 5.36 29.16
N VAL A 476 -6.97 5.61 27.90
CA VAL A 476 -8.08 6.47 27.51
C VAL A 476 -8.97 5.71 26.53
N VAL A 477 -10.26 5.67 26.78
CA VAL A 477 -11.24 5.15 25.83
C VAL A 477 -11.50 6.19 24.75
N VAL A 478 -11.46 5.76 23.50
CA VAL A 478 -11.79 6.58 22.32
C VAL A 478 -12.78 5.83 21.43
N ASP A 479 -13.63 6.57 20.73
CA ASP A 479 -14.63 5.97 19.84
C ASP A 479 -14.00 5.29 18.62
N SER A 480 -12.92 5.86 18.10
CA SER A 480 -12.19 5.34 16.95
C SER A 480 -10.77 5.88 16.89
N LEU A 481 -9.89 5.18 16.17
CA LEU A 481 -8.54 5.67 15.85
C LEU A 481 -8.52 6.38 14.49
N PRO A 482 -7.88 7.55 14.37
CA PRO A 482 -7.73 8.24 13.09
C PRO A 482 -6.90 7.39 12.14
N ARG A 483 -7.40 7.24 10.90
CA ARG A 483 -6.76 6.41 9.88
C ARG A 483 -6.61 7.18 8.57
N ASN A 484 -5.55 6.86 7.84
CA ASN A 484 -5.44 7.33 6.46
C ASN A 484 -6.30 6.46 5.52
N THR A 485 -6.33 6.80 4.23
CA THR A 485 -7.10 6.09 3.19
C THR A 485 -6.73 4.60 3.05
N MET A 486 -5.53 4.21 3.51
CA MET A 486 -5.05 2.82 3.51
C MET A 486 -5.31 2.10 4.83
N GLY A 487 -6.11 2.67 5.73
CA GLY A 487 -6.45 2.07 7.01
C GLY A 487 -5.35 2.15 8.07
N LYS A 488 -4.22 2.83 7.82
CA LYS A 488 -3.13 2.99 8.81
C LYS A 488 -3.53 3.99 9.88
N VAL A 489 -3.35 3.63 11.15
CA VAL A 489 -3.52 4.53 12.29
C VAL A 489 -2.52 5.69 12.21
N GLN A 490 -3.03 6.91 12.32
CA GLN A 490 -2.26 8.14 12.27
C GLN A 490 -1.84 8.58 13.69
N LYS A 491 -0.80 7.94 14.23
CA LYS A 491 -0.31 8.22 15.60
C LYS A 491 0.17 9.66 15.81
N ASN A 492 0.58 10.36 14.74
CA ASN A 492 0.92 11.77 14.81
C ASN A 492 -0.28 12.65 15.18
N ILE A 493 -1.48 12.35 14.68
CA ILE A 493 -2.72 13.04 15.06
C ILE A 493 -3.03 12.77 16.54
N LEU A 494 -2.89 11.51 16.96
CA LEU A 494 -3.13 11.16 18.37
C LEU A 494 -2.13 11.84 19.30
N ARG A 495 -0.83 11.91 18.95
CA ARG A 495 0.17 12.62 19.75
C ARG A 495 -0.19 14.10 19.91
N GLU A 496 -0.61 14.77 18.84
CA GLU A 496 -1.01 16.17 18.91
C GLU A 496 -2.28 16.36 19.76
N GLN A 497 -3.27 15.45 19.60
CA GLN A 497 -4.53 15.50 20.36
C GLN A 497 -4.31 15.31 21.87
N PHE A 498 -3.37 14.45 22.26
CA PHE A 498 -3.16 14.06 23.66
C PHE A 498 -1.85 14.59 24.27
N LYS A 499 -1.16 15.52 23.59
CA LYS A 499 0.14 16.06 24.04
C LYS A 499 0.14 16.64 25.45
N ASP A 500 -0.98 17.18 25.88
CA ASP A 500 -1.11 17.85 27.18
C ASP A 500 -1.62 16.91 28.30
N THR A 501 -1.74 15.60 28.03
CA THR A 501 -2.31 14.61 28.98
C THR A 501 -1.56 14.59 30.33
N PHE A 502 -0.25 14.88 30.32
CA PHE A 502 0.59 14.90 31.51
C PHE A 502 1.30 16.26 31.72
N ALA A 503 0.84 17.34 31.07
CA ALA A 503 1.47 18.66 31.14
C ALA A 503 1.40 19.32 32.54
N THR A 504 0.56 18.80 33.43
CA THR A 504 0.35 19.30 34.80
C THR A 504 0.70 18.28 35.87
N ALA A 505 1.40 17.22 35.53
CA ALA A 505 1.82 16.18 36.48
C ALA A 505 3.25 16.40 36.98
#